data_8b028cb70511cd5e11cc56b8d8bdb238
#
_entry.id   8b028cb70511cd5e11cc56b8d8bdb238
#
_cell.length_a   1.000
_cell.length_b   1.000
_cell.length_c   1.000
_cell.angle_alpha   90.00
_cell.angle_beta   90.00
_cell.angle_gamma   90.00
#
_symmetry.space_group_name_H-M   'P 1'
#
loop_
_entity.id
_entity.type
_entity.pdbx_description
1 polymer ?
#
loop_
_entity_poly.entity_id
_entity_poly.type
_entity_poly.pdbx_seq_one_letter_code
_entity_poly.pdbx_strand_id
1 'polypeptide(L)'
;MIRFPNKRLTALLCLLCLGIFACSSVFASEITFSGGFTRVSLRDGDRRVELSDNANAATDNVSIRADRILLYGTDYRYVECTGNIQAEEKEHSLIITASNIFFDREEETLLSDGWIEIEDTGHEAKLSGSWFEYSMKTSIILLQMQAGISKVTEKGLLTCSADSIEYNSDEQTLSLKGNAKVSWGSDNYRASYITVNIDTEDVTLHGMISGEVNG
;
A
#
# COMPACT_ATOMS: atom_id res chain seq x y z
N MET A 1 70.27 -24.05 0.59
CA MET A 1 69.10 -24.95 0.81
C MET A 1 67.86 -24.08 0.78
N ILE A 2 67.25 -23.91 -0.41
CA ILE A 2 66.16 -22.96 -0.67
C ILE A 2 64.87 -23.77 -0.68
N ARG A 3 63.95 -23.47 0.27
CA ARG A 3 62.66 -24.13 0.42
C ARG A 3 61.60 -23.40 -0.43
N PHE A 4 61.05 -24.05 -1.44
CA PHE A 4 59.96 -23.55 -2.27
C PHE A 4 58.63 -23.55 -1.49
N PRO A 5 57.82 -22.48 -1.61
CA PRO A 5 56.51 -22.45 -0.96
C PRO A 5 55.48 -23.29 -1.73
N ASN A 6 54.60 -23.91 -0.97
CA ASN A 6 53.62 -24.92 -1.34
C ASN A 6 52.55 -24.36 -2.31
N LYS A 7 52.58 -24.76 -3.58
CA LYS A 7 51.63 -24.38 -4.64
C LYS A 7 50.14 -24.74 -4.38
N ARG A 8 49.88 -25.47 -3.31
CA ARG A 8 48.50 -25.87 -2.93
C ARG A 8 47.77 -24.79 -2.10
N LEU A 9 48.48 -23.87 -1.46
CA LEU A 9 47.87 -22.83 -0.63
C LEU A 9 47.37 -21.62 -1.44
N THR A 10 48.07 -21.33 -2.57
CA THR A 10 47.67 -20.24 -3.49
C THR A 10 46.45 -20.57 -4.34
N ALA A 11 46.21 -21.84 -4.65
CA ALA A 11 45.03 -22.29 -5.40
C ALA A 11 43.74 -22.20 -4.55
N LEU A 12 43.83 -22.38 -3.22
CA LEU A 12 42.69 -22.33 -2.31
C LEU A 12 42.23 -20.89 -2.04
N LEU A 13 43.15 -19.92 -2.09
CA LEU A 13 42.83 -18.51 -1.89
C LEU A 13 42.16 -17.84 -3.11
N CYS A 14 42.46 -18.33 -4.33
CA CYS A 14 41.80 -17.85 -5.55
C CYS A 14 40.39 -18.39 -5.75
N LEU A 15 40.03 -19.55 -5.13
CA LEU A 15 38.71 -20.12 -5.26
C LEU A 15 37.68 -19.46 -4.29
N LEU A 16 38.19 -18.77 -3.26
CA LEU A 16 37.33 -18.10 -2.27
C LEU A 16 36.85 -16.70 -2.70
N CYS A 17 37.46 -16.10 -3.74
CA CYS A 17 37.12 -14.78 -4.27
C CYS A 17 36.09 -14.82 -5.43
N LEU A 18 35.69 -16.00 -5.91
CA LEU A 18 34.75 -16.13 -7.05
C LEU A 18 33.29 -16.39 -6.63
N GLY A 19 32.98 -16.27 -5.36
CA GLY A 19 31.67 -16.72 -4.79
C GLY A 19 30.74 -15.63 -4.30
N ILE A 20 30.97 -14.32 -4.54
CA ILE A 20 30.04 -13.26 -4.08
C ILE A 20 29.81 -12.22 -5.19
N PHE A 21 29.30 -12.66 -6.31
CA PHE A 21 28.44 -11.85 -7.17
C PHE A 21 27.10 -12.61 -7.30
N ALA A 22 26.38 -12.72 -6.18
CA ALA A 22 24.96 -12.88 -6.26
C ALA A 22 24.43 -11.56 -6.83
N CYS A 23 24.38 -11.48 -8.16
CA CYS A 23 23.59 -10.51 -8.87
C CYS A 23 22.17 -10.75 -8.42
N SER A 24 21.69 -9.94 -7.47
CA SER A 24 20.27 -9.83 -7.18
C SER A 24 19.67 -9.27 -8.47
N SER A 25 19.23 -10.17 -9.35
CA SER A 25 18.34 -9.80 -10.44
C SER A 25 17.11 -9.26 -9.75
N VAL A 26 16.97 -7.96 -9.66
CA VAL A 26 15.69 -7.29 -9.45
C VAL A 26 14.86 -7.72 -10.65
N PHE A 27 14.07 -8.78 -10.48
CA PHE A 27 13.06 -9.16 -11.45
C PHE A 27 12.03 -8.03 -11.41
N ALA A 28 12.09 -7.12 -12.37
CA ALA A 28 10.98 -6.23 -12.64
C ALA A 28 9.78 -7.15 -12.87
N SER A 29 8.76 -7.08 -11.99
CA SER A 29 7.56 -7.90 -12.12
C SER A 29 6.94 -7.65 -13.51
N GLU A 30 6.63 -8.71 -14.23
CA GLU A 30 5.98 -8.62 -15.54
C GLU A 30 4.65 -7.88 -15.41
N ILE A 31 4.40 -6.94 -16.34
CA ILE A 31 3.10 -6.27 -16.42
C ILE A 31 2.33 -6.89 -17.59
N THR A 32 1.20 -7.47 -17.29
CA THR A 32 0.20 -7.84 -18.31
C THR A 32 -0.83 -6.72 -18.44
N PHE A 33 -1.31 -6.47 -19.65
CA PHE A 33 -2.33 -5.45 -19.87
C PHE A 33 -3.28 -5.82 -21.00
N SER A 34 -4.50 -5.28 -20.95
CA SER A 34 -5.53 -5.42 -21.98
C SER A 34 -6.47 -4.21 -22.00
N GLY A 35 -7.19 -4.01 -23.09
CA GLY A 35 -8.18 -2.94 -23.26
C GLY A 35 -8.79 -2.97 -24.64
N GLY A 36 -9.92 -2.32 -24.83
CA GLY A 36 -10.56 -2.20 -26.13
C GLY A 36 -9.76 -1.33 -27.12
N PHE A 37 -9.01 -0.37 -26.59
CA PHE A 37 -8.06 0.44 -27.36
C PHE A 37 -6.71 0.50 -26.64
N THR A 38 -5.63 0.30 -27.39
CA THR A 38 -4.27 0.37 -26.88
C THR A 38 -3.38 1.19 -27.82
N ARG A 39 -2.66 2.17 -27.27
CA ARG A 39 -1.62 2.92 -27.96
C ARG A 39 -0.28 2.68 -27.29
N VAL A 40 0.73 2.26 -28.06
CA VAL A 40 2.09 2.04 -27.58
C VAL A 40 3.03 3.00 -28.27
N SER A 41 3.82 3.76 -27.50
CA SER A 41 4.95 4.56 -27.98
C SER A 41 6.24 3.90 -27.51
N LEU A 42 7.12 3.59 -28.46
CA LEU A 42 8.45 2.98 -28.20
C LEU A 42 9.60 3.97 -28.43
N ARG A 43 9.31 5.28 -28.43
CA ARG A 43 10.35 6.30 -28.65
C ARG A 43 11.32 6.28 -27.48
N ASP A 44 12.63 6.35 -27.78
CA ASP A 44 13.64 6.47 -26.75
C ASP A 44 13.38 7.71 -25.88
N GLY A 45 13.36 7.53 -24.56
CA GLY A 45 13.03 8.57 -23.59
C GLY A 45 11.52 8.88 -23.41
N ASP A 46 10.64 8.26 -24.22
CA ASP A 46 9.17 8.47 -24.14
C ASP A 46 8.40 7.16 -24.34
N ARG A 47 8.83 6.11 -23.65
CA ARG A 47 8.10 4.82 -23.67
C ARG A 47 6.84 4.95 -22.85
N ARG A 48 5.69 4.67 -23.48
CA ARG A 48 4.40 4.67 -22.81
C ARG A 48 3.43 3.69 -23.44
N VAL A 49 2.53 3.16 -22.61
CA VAL A 49 1.36 2.37 -23.02
C VAL A 49 0.13 3.05 -22.48
N GLU A 50 -0.79 3.40 -23.34
CA GLU A 50 -2.10 3.97 -23.00
C GLU A 50 -3.17 2.96 -23.36
N LEU A 51 -4.01 2.64 -22.38
CA LEU A 51 -5.13 1.71 -22.50
C LEU A 51 -6.42 2.46 -22.22
N SER A 52 -7.48 2.14 -22.97
CA SER A 52 -8.84 2.59 -22.69
C SER A 52 -9.87 1.54 -23.10
N ASP A 53 -11.14 1.82 -22.82
CA ASP A 53 -12.26 0.91 -23.07
C ASP A 53 -12.11 -0.42 -22.33
N ASN A 54 -12.45 -0.43 -21.05
CA ASN A 54 -12.22 -1.53 -20.12
C ASN A 54 -10.71 -1.86 -19.97
N ALA A 55 -9.91 -0.83 -19.74
CA ALA A 55 -8.49 -0.96 -19.50
C ALA A 55 -8.22 -1.81 -18.27
N ASN A 56 -7.24 -2.72 -18.40
CA ASN A 56 -6.83 -3.61 -17.32
C ASN A 56 -5.30 -3.74 -17.35
N ALA A 57 -4.68 -3.64 -16.18
CA ALA A 57 -3.25 -3.87 -16.01
C ALA A 57 -3.04 -4.70 -14.75
N ALA A 58 -2.12 -5.66 -14.79
CA ALA A 58 -1.85 -6.53 -13.67
C ALA A 58 -0.36 -6.88 -13.57
N THR A 59 0.09 -7.02 -12.33
CA THR A 59 1.32 -7.68 -11.91
C THR A 59 0.97 -8.93 -11.11
N ASP A 60 1.96 -9.59 -10.51
CA ASP A 60 1.71 -10.75 -9.65
C ASP A 60 0.82 -10.38 -8.44
N ASN A 61 1.05 -9.21 -7.83
CA ASN A 61 0.40 -8.81 -6.57
C ASN A 61 -0.74 -7.80 -6.77
N VAL A 62 -0.72 -6.98 -7.82
CA VAL A 62 -1.71 -5.91 -8.03
C VAL A 62 -2.42 -6.09 -9.36
N SER A 63 -3.74 -5.99 -9.35
CA SER A 63 -4.55 -5.86 -10.57
C SER A 63 -5.39 -4.59 -10.53
N ILE A 64 -5.46 -3.85 -11.65
CA ILE A 64 -6.19 -2.58 -11.74
C ILE A 64 -7.06 -2.60 -12.99
N ARG A 65 -8.33 -2.28 -12.82
CA ARG A 65 -9.29 -2.00 -13.90
C ARG A 65 -9.71 -0.54 -13.82
N ALA A 66 -9.77 0.15 -14.96
CA ALA A 66 -10.15 1.56 -15.05
C ALA A 66 -10.74 1.90 -16.44
N ASP A 67 -11.29 3.11 -16.57
CA ASP A 67 -11.69 3.62 -17.90
C ASP A 67 -10.45 3.89 -18.76
N ARG A 68 -9.37 4.38 -18.13
CA ARG A 68 -8.08 4.66 -18.78
C ARG A 68 -6.93 4.30 -17.85
N ILE A 69 -5.89 3.66 -18.41
CA ILE A 69 -4.61 3.37 -17.75
C ILE A 69 -3.48 3.88 -18.63
N LEU A 70 -2.53 4.59 -18.02
CA LEU A 70 -1.29 5.05 -18.63
C LEU A 70 -0.10 4.46 -17.89
N LEU A 71 0.73 3.70 -18.61
CA LEU A 71 1.99 3.15 -18.14
C LEU A 71 3.13 3.97 -18.75
N TYR A 72 4.06 4.50 -17.94
CA TYR A 72 5.16 5.33 -18.44
C TYR A 72 6.38 5.34 -17.50
N GLY A 73 7.43 6.05 -17.94
CA GLY A 73 8.72 6.09 -17.24
C GLY A 73 9.63 4.93 -17.60
N THR A 74 10.81 4.90 -17.00
CA THR A 74 11.77 3.81 -17.18
C THR A 74 11.15 2.51 -16.69
N ASP A 75 11.19 1.47 -17.53
CA ASP A 75 10.62 0.15 -17.25
C ASP A 75 9.16 0.19 -16.78
N TYR A 76 8.40 1.21 -17.28
CA TYR A 76 7.01 1.46 -16.90
C TYR A 76 6.81 1.57 -15.39
N ARG A 77 7.71 2.31 -14.74
CA ARG A 77 7.68 2.55 -13.29
C ARG A 77 6.35 3.12 -12.82
N TYR A 78 5.76 4.03 -13.61
CA TYR A 78 4.56 4.76 -13.21
C TYR A 78 3.32 4.24 -13.91
N VAL A 79 2.24 4.09 -13.13
CA VAL A 79 0.91 3.72 -13.59
C VAL A 79 -0.08 4.77 -13.13
N GLU A 80 -0.72 5.47 -14.07
CA GLU A 80 -1.82 6.39 -13.79
C GLU A 80 -3.14 5.79 -14.26
N CYS A 81 -4.12 5.73 -13.37
CA CYS A 81 -5.45 5.22 -13.65
C CYS A 81 -6.49 6.31 -13.43
N THR A 82 -7.48 6.40 -14.33
CA THR A 82 -8.57 7.36 -14.22
C THR A 82 -9.90 6.72 -14.62
N GLY A 83 -10.95 7.09 -13.86
CA GLY A 83 -12.35 6.72 -14.09
C GLY A 83 -12.68 5.28 -13.68
N ASN A 84 -13.72 5.11 -12.85
CA ASN A 84 -14.30 3.84 -12.43
C ASN A 84 -13.27 2.76 -12.04
N ILE A 85 -12.32 3.16 -11.18
CA ILE A 85 -11.20 2.30 -10.82
C ILE A 85 -11.66 1.25 -9.82
N GLN A 86 -11.26 0.00 -10.09
CA GLN A 86 -11.24 -1.11 -9.14
C GLN A 86 -9.82 -1.69 -9.14
N ALA A 87 -9.14 -1.63 -8.02
CA ALA A 87 -7.83 -2.24 -7.83
C ALA A 87 -7.90 -3.30 -6.74
N GLU A 88 -7.16 -4.38 -6.92
CA GLU A 88 -7.01 -5.46 -5.97
C GLU A 88 -5.52 -5.63 -5.68
N GLU A 89 -5.17 -5.58 -4.41
CA GLU A 89 -3.86 -5.89 -3.89
C GLU A 89 -3.97 -7.21 -3.09
N LYS A 90 -3.23 -8.23 -3.54
CA LYS A 90 -3.46 -9.62 -3.10
C LYS A 90 -2.73 -9.98 -1.82
N GLU A 91 -1.57 -9.37 -1.56
CA GLU A 91 -0.73 -9.70 -0.40
C GLU A 91 -1.43 -9.35 0.90
N HIS A 92 -2.07 -8.17 0.95
CA HIS A 92 -2.81 -7.70 2.12
C HIS A 92 -4.34 -7.79 1.94
N SER A 93 -4.80 -8.41 0.85
CA SER A 93 -6.24 -8.64 0.58
C SER A 93 -7.07 -7.35 0.52
N LEU A 94 -6.52 -6.30 -0.13
CA LEU A 94 -7.19 -5.01 -0.28
C LEU A 94 -7.96 -4.92 -1.59
N ILE A 95 -9.19 -4.42 -1.53
CA ILE A 95 -10.00 -4.03 -2.68
C ILE A 95 -10.20 -2.52 -2.61
N ILE A 96 -9.78 -1.80 -3.66
CA ILE A 96 -9.77 -0.34 -3.70
C ILE A 96 -10.69 0.14 -4.81
N THR A 97 -11.61 1.05 -4.49
CA THR A 97 -12.47 1.76 -5.44
C THR A 97 -12.16 3.25 -5.40
N ALA A 98 -11.86 3.85 -6.54
CA ALA A 98 -11.46 5.25 -6.64
C ALA A 98 -11.83 5.86 -8.02
N SER A 99 -11.69 7.18 -8.16
CA SER A 99 -11.79 7.89 -9.44
C SER A 99 -10.45 8.14 -10.11
N ASN A 100 -9.37 8.16 -9.34
CA ASN A 100 -7.99 8.26 -9.82
C ASN A 100 -7.07 7.48 -8.88
N ILE A 101 -6.03 6.89 -9.45
CA ILE A 101 -4.92 6.24 -8.72
C ILE A 101 -3.63 6.52 -9.48
N PHE A 102 -2.60 6.89 -8.74
CA PHE A 102 -1.22 6.88 -9.18
C PHE A 102 -0.47 5.77 -8.43
N PHE A 103 0.25 4.92 -9.15
CA PHE A 103 1.07 3.85 -8.58
C PHE A 103 2.53 3.98 -9.03
N ASP A 104 3.43 4.14 -8.07
CA ASP A 104 4.87 4.02 -8.27
C ASP A 104 5.31 2.58 -7.95
N ARG A 105 5.64 1.82 -8.99
CA ARG A 105 5.99 0.40 -8.87
C ARG A 105 7.35 0.15 -8.19
N GLU A 106 8.26 1.12 -8.26
CA GLU A 106 9.58 1.01 -7.61
C GLU A 106 9.49 1.33 -6.12
N GLU A 107 8.70 2.34 -5.76
CA GLU A 107 8.43 2.68 -4.36
C GLU A 107 7.33 1.82 -3.74
N GLU A 108 6.59 1.06 -4.55
CA GLU A 108 5.44 0.26 -4.11
C GLU A 108 4.41 1.11 -3.33
N THR A 109 4.12 2.30 -3.90
CA THR A 109 3.25 3.29 -3.27
C THR A 109 2.08 3.61 -4.17
N LEU A 110 0.86 3.51 -3.63
CA LEU A 110 -0.40 3.95 -4.25
C LEU A 110 -0.82 5.30 -3.68
N LEU A 111 -1.23 6.22 -4.53
CA LEU A 111 -1.74 7.55 -4.18
C LEU A 111 -3.09 7.80 -4.86
N SER A 112 -3.98 8.50 -4.16
CA SER A 112 -5.22 9.04 -4.74
C SER A 112 -5.52 10.41 -4.12
N ASP A 113 -5.93 11.37 -4.94
CA ASP A 113 -6.34 12.73 -4.55
C ASP A 113 -7.86 12.95 -4.73
N GLY A 114 -8.64 11.91 -4.65
CA GLY A 114 -10.10 11.91 -4.72
C GLY A 114 -10.72 11.00 -3.69
N TRP A 115 -12.05 10.91 -3.71
CA TRP A 115 -12.75 9.98 -2.84
C TRP A 115 -12.32 8.55 -3.12
N ILE A 116 -11.98 7.83 -2.07
CA ILE A 116 -11.54 6.44 -2.10
C ILE A 116 -12.30 5.62 -1.07
N GLU A 117 -12.61 4.40 -1.43
CA GLU A 117 -13.12 3.36 -0.55
C GLU A 117 -12.23 2.14 -0.66
N ILE A 118 -11.86 1.59 0.50
CA ILE A 118 -10.97 0.44 0.61
C ILE A 118 -11.69 -0.59 1.47
N GLU A 119 -11.69 -1.82 1.02
CA GLU A 119 -12.13 -2.98 1.78
C GLU A 119 -10.90 -3.88 2.05
N ASP A 120 -10.49 -3.96 3.31
CA ASP A 120 -9.51 -4.91 3.81
C ASP A 120 -10.26 -6.19 4.18
N THR A 121 -10.27 -7.15 3.25
CA THR A 121 -11.02 -8.40 3.40
C THR A 121 -10.32 -9.38 4.33
N GLY A 122 -9.01 -9.22 4.53
CA GLY A 122 -8.22 -10.01 5.48
C GLY A 122 -8.55 -9.70 6.93
N HIS A 123 -8.86 -8.44 7.21
CA HIS A 123 -9.14 -7.96 8.57
C HIS A 123 -10.58 -7.45 8.77
N GLU A 124 -11.47 -7.65 7.80
CA GLU A 124 -12.89 -7.23 7.85
C GLU A 124 -13.05 -5.74 8.15
N ALA A 125 -12.18 -4.89 7.57
CA ALA A 125 -12.21 -3.46 7.76
C ALA A 125 -12.62 -2.73 6.47
N LYS A 126 -13.31 -1.58 6.63
CA LYS A 126 -13.65 -0.66 5.53
C LYS A 126 -13.11 0.72 5.87
N LEU A 127 -12.40 1.30 4.91
CA LEU A 127 -11.75 2.58 5.05
C LEU A 127 -12.22 3.53 3.95
N SER A 128 -12.24 4.83 4.23
CA SER A 128 -12.58 5.85 3.25
C SER A 128 -11.92 7.19 3.56
N GLY A 129 -11.74 8.02 2.53
CA GLY A 129 -11.17 9.36 2.65
C GLY A 129 -11.17 10.09 1.30
N SER A 130 -10.77 11.37 1.30
CA SER A 130 -10.66 12.16 0.07
C SER A 130 -9.20 12.37 -0.36
N TRP A 131 -8.25 11.86 0.39
CA TRP A 131 -6.85 11.73 0.03
C TRP A 131 -6.29 10.44 0.65
N PHE A 132 -5.47 9.75 -0.10
CA PHE A 132 -4.98 8.41 0.26
C PHE A 132 -3.54 8.21 -0.19
N GLU A 133 -2.76 7.59 0.69
CA GLU A 133 -1.45 7.04 0.40
C GLU A 133 -1.35 5.66 1.05
N TYR A 134 -0.88 4.67 0.31
CA TYR A 134 -0.60 3.33 0.81
C TYR A 134 0.81 2.91 0.43
N SER A 135 1.61 2.62 1.42
CA SER A 135 2.93 2.00 1.26
C SER A 135 2.81 0.49 1.43
N MET A 136 2.95 -0.25 0.35
CA MET A 136 2.91 -1.72 0.35
C MET A 136 4.10 -2.31 1.11
N LYS A 137 5.26 -1.61 1.10
CA LYS A 137 6.48 -2.03 1.83
C LYS A 137 6.31 -2.03 3.35
N THR A 138 5.43 -1.21 3.88
CA THR A 138 5.24 -1.02 5.34
C THR A 138 3.85 -1.34 5.82
N SER A 139 2.93 -1.72 4.91
CA SER A 139 1.51 -1.99 5.19
C SER A 139 0.79 -0.82 5.87
N ILE A 140 1.29 0.43 5.62
CA ILE A 140 0.73 1.65 6.21
C ILE A 140 -0.18 2.32 5.19
N ILE A 141 -1.43 2.53 5.60
CA ILE A 141 -2.44 3.32 4.90
C ILE A 141 -2.62 4.65 5.61
N LEU A 142 -2.46 5.76 4.88
CA LEU A 142 -2.76 7.11 5.35
C LEU A 142 -3.96 7.66 4.60
N LEU A 143 -5.00 8.02 5.34
CA LEU A 143 -6.22 8.66 4.86
C LEU A 143 -6.32 10.07 5.42
N GLN A 144 -6.72 11.03 4.59
CA GLN A 144 -6.95 12.42 5.01
C GLN A 144 -8.25 12.96 4.42
N MET A 145 -8.73 14.04 5.02
CA MET A 145 -9.95 14.75 4.60
C MET A 145 -11.17 13.81 4.59
N GLN A 146 -11.94 13.86 5.68
CA GLN A 146 -13.08 12.98 5.94
C GLN A 146 -12.66 11.50 6.10
N ALA A 147 -11.50 11.30 6.72
CA ALA A 147 -10.99 9.96 6.94
C ALA A 147 -11.89 9.18 7.90
N GLY A 148 -12.22 7.96 7.52
CA GLY A 148 -13.04 7.03 8.28
C GLY A 148 -12.58 5.59 8.15
N ILE A 149 -12.76 4.84 9.23
CA ILE A 149 -12.57 3.38 9.25
C ILE A 149 -13.67 2.73 10.07
N SER A 150 -14.14 1.58 9.63
CA SER A 150 -15.05 0.71 10.39
C SER A 150 -14.57 -0.73 10.32
N LYS A 151 -14.64 -1.44 11.44
CA LYS A 151 -14.24 -2.85 11.57
C LYS A 151 -15.14 -3.57 12.54
N VAL A 152 -15.52 -4.80 12.23
CA VAL A 152 -16.24 -5.69 13.17
C VAL A 152 -15.18 -6.37 14.05
N THR A 153 -15.34 -6.28 15.37
CA THR A 153 -14.47 -6.90 16.36
C THR A 153 -15.29 -7.73 17.35
N GLU A 154 -14.63 -8.50 18.20
CA GLU A 154 -15.32 -9.25 19.27
C GLU A 154 -16.07 -8.33 20.25
N LYS A 155 -15.55 -7.13 20.52
CA LYS A 155 -16.18 -6.10 21.35
C LYS A 155 -17.37 -5.41 20.66
N GLY A 156 -17.57 -5.64 19.37
CA GLY A 156 -18.60 -5.02 18.54
C GLY A 156 -18.01 -4.16 17.42
N LEU A 157 -18.85 -3.31 16.83
CA LEU A 157 -18.43 -2.43 15.74
C LEU A 157 -17.50 -1.33 16.28
N LEU A 158 -16.28 -1.30 15.75
CA LEU A 158 -15.35 -0.19 15.87
C LEU A 158 -15.59 0.78 14.71
N THR A 159 -15.81 2.05 15.01
CA THR A 159 -15.91 3.12 14.01
C THR A 159 -15.04 4.29 14.42
N CYS A 160 -14.15 4.70 13.54
CA CYS A 160 -13.22 5.81 13.75
C CYS A 160 -13.41 6.88 12.68
N SER A 161 -13.24 8.15 13.07
CA SER A 161 -13.16 9.27 12.12
C SER A 161 -12.20 10.36 12.63
N ALA A 162 -11.50 11.02 11.71
CA ALA A 162 -10.57 12.10 12.02
C ALA A 162 -10.28 12.95 10.77
N ASP A 163 -9.52 14.05 10.95
CA ASP A 163 -8.98 14.80 9.82
C ASP A 163 -7.92 13.97 9.07
N SER A 164 -7.17 13.12 9.81
CA SER A 164 -6.20 12.16 9.29
C SER A 164 -6.21 10.87 10.10
N ILE A 165 -6.20 9.72 9.42
CA ILE A 165 -6.07 8.39 10.00
C ILE A 165 -4.90 7.68 9.35
N GLU A 166 -3.98 7.18 10.16
CA GLU A 166 -2.93 6.26 9.77
C GLU A 166 -3.31 4.88 10.32
N TYR A 167 -3.39 3.89 9.45
CA TYR A 167 -3.70 2.51 9.77
C TYR A 167 -2.54 1.61 9.35
N ASN A 168 -1.96 0.90 10.29
CA ASN A 168 -1.04 -0.19 10.02
C ASN A 168 -1.83 -1.51 10.06
N SER A 169 -2.00 -2.13 8.89
CA SER A 169 -2.81 -3.34 8.75
C SER A 169 -2.14 -4.56 9.37
N ASP A 170 -0.82 -4.64 9.38
CA ASP A 170 -0.08 -5.77 9.96
C ASP A 170 -0.09 -5.72 11.49
N GLU A 171 0.05 -4.52 12.07
CA GLU A 171 0.08 -4.31 13.52
C GLU A 171 -1.30 -4.06 14.12
N GLN A 172 -2.35 -3.96 13.30
CA GLN A 172 -3.72 -3.63 13.70
C GLN A 172 -3.79 -2.37 14.58
N THR A 173 -2.98 -1.35 14.24
CA THR A 173 -2.91 -0.09 14.97
C THR A 173 -3.46 1.08 14.18
N LEU A 174 -4.13 2.01 14.87
CA LEU A 174 -4.66 3.24 14.31
C LEU A 174 -4.09 4.46 15.03
N SER A 175 -3.74 5.48 14.25
CA SER A 175 -3.39 6.81 14.75
C SER A 175 -4.33 7.84 14.12
N LEU A 176 -5.20 8.43 14.93
CA LEU A 176 -6.19 9.42 14.53
C LEU A 176 -5.73 10.81 14.95
N LYS A 177 -5.63 11.74 14.01
CA LYS A 177 -5.16 13.11 14.25
C LYS A 177 -6.20 14.13 13.77
N GLY A 178 -6.53 15.09 14.63
CA GLY A 178 -7.48 16.17 14.37
C GLY A 178 -8.94 15.69 14.42
N ASN A 179 -9.72 16.30 15.31
CA ASN A 179 -11.14 15.98 15.51
C ASN A 179 -11.42 14.47 15.68
N ALA A 180 -10.47 13.76 16.30
CA ALA A 180 -10.49 12.31 16.41
C ALA A 180 -11.70 11.83 17.22
N LYS A 181 -12.40 10.85 16.68
CA LYS A 181 -13.56 10.18 17.30
C LYS A 181 -13.42 8.68 17.11
N VAL A 182 -13.70 7.95 18.17
CA VAL A 182 -13.79 6.49 18.19
C VAL A 182 -15.09 6.10 18.87
N SER A 183 -15.86 5.22 18.22
CA SER A 183 -16.98 4.51 18.82
C SER A 183 -16.65 3.01 18.75
N TRP A 184 -16.68 2.32 19.88
CA TRP A 184 -16.37 0.90 19.97
C TRP A 184 -17.36 0.17 20.85
N GLY A 185 -18.21 -0.63 20.24
CA GLY A 185 -19.38 -1.20 20.92
C GLY A 185 -20.31 -0.10 21.45
N SER A 186 -20.44 0.01 22.78
CA SER A 186 -21.24 1.05 23.47
C SER A 186 -20.44 2.28 23.86
N ASP A 187 -19.10 2.24 23.77
CA ASP A 187 -18.21 3.28 24.25
C ASP A 187 -17.93 4.33 23.18
N ASN A 188 -17.78 5.59 23.58
CA ASN A 188 -17.52 6.71 22.68
C ASN A 188 -16.39 7.57 23.23
N TYR A 189 -15.42 7.91 22.37
CA TYR A 189 -14.23 8.70 22.72
C TYR A 189 -14.03 9.82 21.70
N ARG A 190 -13.59 10.99 22.19
CA ARG A 190 -13.17 12.13 21.37
C ARG A 190 -11.94 12.76 21.97
N ALA A 191 -10.98 13.14 21.12
CA ALA A 191 -9.78 13.83 21.53
C ALA A 191 -9.15 14.59 20.34
N SER A 192 -8.08 15.34 20.60
CA SER A 192 -7.28 15.92 19.51
C SER A 192 -6.47 14.85 18.78
N TYR A 193 -6.07 13.80 19.51
CA TYR A 193 -5.32 12.66 19.00
C TYR A 193 -5.74 11.40 19.75
N ILE A 194 -5.98 10.31 19.02
CA ILE A 194 -6.32 9.01 19.57
C ILE A 194 -5.44 7.95 18.92
N THR A 195 -4.88 7.05 19.72
CA THR A 195 -4.32 5.80 19.22
C THR A 195 -5.20 4.63 19.64
N VAL A 196 -5.38 3.68 18.76
CA VAL A 196 -6.10 2.44 19.01
C VAL A 196 -5.21 1.28 18.62
N ASN A 197 -5.05 0.32 19.51
CA ASN A 197 -4.55 -1.01 19.16
C ASN A 197 -5.75 -1.95 19.19
N ILE A 198 -6.11 -2.51 18.03
CA ILE A 198 -7.32 -3.29 17.87
C ILE A 198 -7.16 -4.67 18.52
N ASP A 199 -5.97 -5.26 18.45
CA ASP A 199 -5.70 -6.61 18.98
C ASP A 199 -5.66 -6.63 20.49
N THR A 200 -5.10 -5.57 21.14
CA THR A 200 -5.07 -5.46 22.61
C THR A 200 -6.29 -4.73 23.19
N GLU A 201 -7.16 -4.19 22.33
CA GLU A 201 -8.32 -3.36 22.69
C GLU A 201 -7.95 -2.09 23.49
N ASP A 202 -6.73 -1.59 23.31
CA ASP A 202 -6.25 -0.39 23.99
C ASP A 202 -6.61 0.88 23.22
N VAL A 203 -7.17 1.86 23.91
CA VAL A 203 -7.47 3.21 23.37
C VAL A 203 -6.76 4.25 24.24
N THR A 204 -5.85 5.02 23.64
CA THR A 204 -5.14 6.11 24.30
C THR A 204 -5.57 7.46 23.74
N LEU A 205 -5.89 8.41 24.59
CA LEU A 205 -6.45 9.70 24.25
C LEU A 205 -5.51 10.83 24.63
N HIS A 206 -5.34 11.83 23.77
CA HIS A 206 -4.50 13.01 24.01
C HIS A 206 -5.19 14.31 23.58
N GLY A 207 -5.23 15.30 24.46
CA GLY A 207 -5.74 16.66 24.26
C GLY A 207 -7.24 16.73 24.01
N MET A 208 -7.92 17.68 24.67
CA MET A 208 -9.37 17.96 24.60
C MET A 208 -10.23 16.68 24.67
N ILE A 209 -9.98 15.90 25.73
CA ILE A 209 -10.59 14.57 25.88
C ILE A 209 -12.03 14.68 26.37
N SER A 210 -12.93 13.94 25.73
CA SER A 210 -14.27 13.62 26.23
C SER A 210 -14.64 12.18 25.85
N GLY A 211 -15.43 11.50 26.68
CA GLY A 211 -15.86 10.13 26.38
C GLY A 211 -16.97 9.66 27.31
N GLU A 212 -17.64 8.61 26.87
CA GLU A 212 -18.64 7.85 27.60
C GLU A 212 -18.24 6.38 27.54
N VAL A 213 -18.25 5.72 28.70
CA VAL A 213 -18.00 4.28 28.83
C VAL A 213 -19.25 3.65 29.43
N ASN A 214 -19.83 2.69 28.73
CA ASN A 214 -21.02 1.99 29.16
C ASN A 214 -20.65 0.54 29.47
N GLY A 215 -20.78 0.15 30.74
CA GLY A 215 -20.49 -1.20 31.21
C GLY A 215 -21.66 -2.16 31.02
#